data_657d61c2c4b5cd3a71d514ceee18bf25
#
_entry.id   657d61c2c4b5cd3a71d514ceee18bf25
#
_cell.length_a   1.000
_cell.length_b   1.000
_cell.length_c   1.000
_cell.angle_alpha   90.00
_cell.angle_beta   90.00
_cell.angle_gamma   90.00
#
_symmetry.space_group_name_H-M   'P 1'
#
loop_
_entity.id
_entity.type
_entity.pdbx_description
1 polymer ?
#
loop_
_entity_poly.entity_id
_entity_poly.type
_entity_poly.pdbx_seq_one_letter_code
_entity_poly.pdbx_strand_id
1 'polypeptide(L)'
;MVRLDALPPSLPVMTAAAAYLAKTYLYKAYHQDNADSHEVTSLSTEDLVKVVQYTDNAIMSAGGYGLESDFHNNFRPEPQYENGVESLWAMQYSMNDGTNNGNCNWSYGLIVPNIPGVTDGGCDFYKPSQNLVNAFRTDANGHPLLDSFNNADYNSQSDYADPRLFLTVGMPGFPYEFNKNYMMDQSTTWSRSNGLYGYYVTLKQNVDPDGDYLIKGAWWGSPMNRIVLRYSDVLLMRAEALIQLNDGRIAEAISLINEVRNRAKQSTAMIADYEMEYGVRFNIQPYTGSYSQADALKLLKFERRVELALESERFFDLVRWGEAAEVLNKFYAEEAADCTIYTNASFTKNKNEYLPIPFAQMSASNGNYTQNCGNC
;
A
#
# COMPACT_ATOMS: atom_id res chain seq x y z
N MET A 1 14.98 -10.54 -31.09
CA MET A 1 13.62 -10.66 -30.57
C MET A 1 13.62 -11.92 -29.68
N VAL A 2 13.64 -11.76 -28.36
CA VAL A 2 13.61 -12.89 -27.41
C VAL A 2 12.17 -13.41 -27.41
N ARG A 3 12.00 -14.71 -27.65
CA ARG A 3 10.69 -15.36 -27.54
C ARG A 3 10.27 -15.37 -26.07
N LEU A 4 9.18 -14.71 -25.76
CA LEU A 4 8.63 -14.57 -24.40
C LEU A 4 8.02 -15.88 -23.84
N ASP A 5 7.77 -16.83 -24.70
CA ASP A 5 7.23 -18.17 -24.43
C ASP A 5 8.25 -19.15 -23.78
N ALA A 6 9.51 -18.73 -23.64
CA ALA A 6 10.58 -19.55 -23.04
C ALA A 6 11.12 -18.99 -21.71
N LEU A 7 10.47 -18.00 -21.11
CA LEU A 7 10.92 -17.40 -19.86
C LEU A 7 10.36 -18.18 -18.65
N PRO A 8 11.16 -18.37 -17.59
CA PRO A 8 10.66 -19.02 -16.38
C PRO A 8 9.55 -18.18 -15.71
N PRO A 9 8.65 -18.81 -14.94
CA PRO A 9 7.50 -18.15 -14.31
C PRO A 9 7.85 -16.93 -13.43
N SER A 10 9.08 -16.86 -12.95
CA SER A 10 9.59 -15.77 -12.10
C SER A 10 9.98 -14.49 -12.86
N LEU A 11 10.03 -14.54 -14.20
CA LEU A 11 10.33 -13.35 -15.00
C LEU A 11 9.04 -12.59 -15.35
N PRO A 12 9.12 -11.25 -15.48
CA PRO A 12 7.97 -10.44 -15.88
C PRO A 12 7.41 -10.96 -17.20
N VAL A 13 6.20 -11.48 -17.15
CA VAL A 13 5.45 -11.90 -18.33
C VAL A 13 4.82 -10.68 -19.02
N MET A 14 4.22 -10.88 -20.18
CA MET A 14 3.57 -9.79 -20.95
C MET A 14 2.55 -9.02 -20.11
N THR A 15 1.85 -9.69 -19.22
CA THR A 15 0.86 -9.08 -18.30
C THR A 15 1.52 -8.09 -17.35
N ALA A 16 2.64 -8.47 -16.71
CA ALA A 16 3.38 -7.56 -15.83
C ALA A 16 3.95 -6.37 -16.62
N ALA A 17 4.47 -6.60 -17.83
CA ALA A 17 4.96 -5.53 -18.70
C ALA A 17 3.82 -4.56 -19.10
N ALA A 18 2.64 -5.08 -19.45
CA ALA A 18 1.47 -4.26 -19.76
C ALA A 18 1.02 -3.44 -18.54
N ALA A 19 0.97 -4.05 -17.36
CA ALA A 19 0.62 -3.37 -16.12
C ALA A 19 1.61 -2.24 -15.77
N TYR A 20 2.91 -2.46 -15.97
CA TYR A 20 3.92 -1.41 -15.78
C TYR A 20 3.82 -0.29 -16.82
N LEU A 21 3.50 -0.61 -18.07
CA LEU A 21 3.23 0.39 -19.09
C LEU A 21 1.99 1.22 -18.70
N ALA A 22 0.93 0.57 -18.22
CA ALA A 22 -0.25 1.28 -17.71
C ALA A 22 0.14 2.24 -16.58
N LYS A 23 0.93 1.79 -15.59
CA LYS A 23 1.43 2.63 -14.50
C LYS A 23 2.25 3.81 -15.02
N THR A 24 3.15 3.57 -15.95
CA THR A 24 3.99 4.61 -16.58
C THR A 24 3.14 5.66 -17.28
N TYR A 25 2.16 5.23 -18.08
CA TYR A 25 1.27 6.16 -18.77
C TYR A 25 0.34 6.90 -17.82
N LEU A 26 -0.10 6.26 -16.72
CA LEU A 26 -0.89 6.94 -15.69
C LEU A 26 -0.10 8.09 -15.05
N TYR A 27 1.17 7.85 -14.69
CA TYR A 27 2.03 8.93 -14.16
C TYR A 27 2.30 10.01 -15.19
N LYS A 28 2.59 9.62 -16.43
CA LYS A 28 2.83 10.54 -17.54
C LYS A 28 1.60 11.39 -17.87
N ALA A 29 0.38 10.87 -17.67
CA ALA A 29 -0.86 11.59 -17.97
C ALA A 29 -1.05 12.85 -17.11
N TYR A 30 -0.44 12.92 -15.93
CA TYR A 30 -0.48 14.09 -15.06
C TYR A 30 0.71 15.02 -15.39
N HIS A 31 0.46 16.01 -16.24
CA HIS A 31 1.51 16.89 -16.76
C HIS A 31 1.92 17.94 -15.75
N GLN A 32 3.22 18.12 -15.62
CA GLN A 32 3.89 19.21 -14.90
C GLN A 32 4.63 20.05 -15.94
N ASP A 33 3.90 20.89 -16.67
CA ASP A 33 4.42 21.60 -17.85
C ASP A 33 5.30 22.82 -17.50
N ASN A 34 5.30 23.24 -16.23
CA ASN A 34 6.14 24.35 -15.79
C ASN A 34 7.47 23.82 -15.22
N ALA A 35 8.58 24.18 -15.84
CA ALA A 35 9.92 23.76 -15.40
C ALA A 35 10.28 24.24 -13.98
N ASP A 36 9.66 25.32 -13.51
CA ASP A 36 9.91 25.90 -12.20
C ASP A 36 8.90 25.46 -11.13
N SER A 37 8.08 24.46 -11.42
CA SER A 37 7.00 24.00 -10.53
C SER A 37 6.75 22.51 -10.70
N HIS A 38 6.37 21.84 -9.59
CA HIS A 38 5.88 20.45 -9.59
C HIS A 38 4.34 20.40 -9.63
N GLU A 39 3.70 21.48 -10.02
CA GLU A 39 2.26 21.59 -10.09
C GLU A 39 1.71 20.82 -11.29
N VAL A 40 0.66 20.02 -11.06
CA VAL A 40 -0.06 19.34 -12.14
C VAL A 40 -0.92 20.39 -12.86
N THR A 41 -0.61 20.64 -14.12
CA THR A 41 -1.24 21.70 -14.93
C THR A 41 -2.33 21.19 -15.85
N SER A 42 -2.22 19.93 -16.28
CA SER A 42 -3.17 19.32 -17.22
C SER A 42 -3.15 17.80 -17.14
N LEU A 43 -4.16 17.18 -17.76
CA LEU A 43 -4.26 15.73 -17.90
C LEU A 43 -4.23 15.36 -19.40
N SER A 44 -3.35 14.45 -19.78
CA SER A 44 -3.25 13.93 -21.15
C SER A 44 -4.32 12.85 -21.40
N THR A 45 -5.33 13.18 -22.17
CA THR A 45 -6.34 12.22 -22.65
C THR A 45 -5.71 11.06 -23.43
N GLU A 46 -4.69 11.34 -24.25
CA GLU A 46 -4.00 10.30 -25.03
C GLU A 46 -3.33 9.27 -24.12
N ASP A 47 -2.62 9.73 -23.08
CA ASP A 47 -1.93 8.83 -22.15
C ASP A 47 -2.94 8.07 -21.27
N LEU A 48 -4.05 8.68 -20.85
CA LEU A 48 -5.12 7.99 -20.14
C LEU A 48 -5.77 6.88 -20.99
N VAL A 49 -5.96 7.11 -22.30
CA VAL A 49 -6.44 6.05 -23.21
C VAL A 49 -5.45 4.88 -23.28
N LYS A 50 -4.14 5.15 -23.26
CA LYS A 50 -3.12 4.09 -23.20
C LYS A 50 -3.16 3.33 -21.88
N VAL A 51 -3.45 4.00 -20.74
CA VAL A 51 -3.67 3.30 -19.48
C VAL A 51 -4.80 2.29 -19.62
N VAL A 52 -5.95 2.69 -20.16
CA VAL A 52 -7.08 1.79 -20.41
C VAL A 52 -6.66 0.62 -21.29
N GLN A 53 -5.98 0.88 -22.41
CA GLN A 53 -5.53 -0.16 -23.35
C GLN A 53 -4.56 -1.16 -22.69
N TYR A 54 -3.57 -0.70 -21.93
CA TYR A 54 -2.58 -1.60 -21.30
C TYR A 54 -3.15 -2.34 -20.10
N THR A 55 -4.10 -1.74 -19.38
CA THR A 55 -4.84 -2.45 -18.33
C THR A 55 -5.79 -3.49 -18.90
N ASP A 56 -6.43 -3.25 -20.06
CA ASP A 56 -7.18 -4.29 -20.77
C ASP A 56 -6.28 -5.50 -21.06
N ASN A 57 -5.09 -5.27 -21.62
CA ASN A 57 -4.15 -6.34 -21.92
C ASN A 57 -3.73 -7.11 -20.65
N ALA A 58 -3.53 -6.41 -19.52
CA ALA A 58 -3.16 -7.02 -18.25
C ALA A 58 -4.33 -7.80 -17.62
N ILE A 59 -5.56 -7.30 -17.72
CA ILE A 59 -6.77 -7.93 -17.17
C ILE A 59 -7.19 -9.14 -18.03
N MET A 60 -7.14 -9.00 -19.35
CA MET A 60 -7.61 -10.02 -20.29
C MET A 60 -6.53 -11.03 -20.67
N SER A 61 -5.31 -10.91 -20.17
CA SER A 61 -4.26 -11.85 -20.53
C SER A 61 -4.64 -13.27 -20.08
N ALA A 62 -4.38 -14.24 -20.95
CA ALA A 62 -4.68 -15.66 -20.72
C ALA A 62 -3.90 -16.29 -19.54
N GLY A 63 -3.19 -15.49 -18.74
CA GLY A 63 -2.31 -15.94 -17.65
C GLY A 63 -3.00 -16.36 -16.37
N GLY A 64 -4.34 -16.21 -16.26
CA GLY A 64 -5.08 -16.61 -15.05
C GLY A 64 -4.89 -15.68 -13.85
N TYR A 65 -4.56 -14.41 -14.08
CA TYR A 65 -4.46 -13.41 -13.02
C TYR A 65 -5.85 -12.93 -12.57
N GLY A 66 -5.95 -12.53 -11.31
CA GLY A 66 -7.19 -12.04 -10.70
C GLY A 66 -6.92 -11.57 -9.27
N LEU A 67 -7.96 -11.20 -8.54
CA LEU A 67 -7.86 -10.94 -7.12
C LEU A 67 -7.72 -12.26 -6.35
N GLU A 68 -6.91 -12.27 -5.31
CA GLU A 68 -6.93 -13.35 -4.32
C GLU A 68 -8.31 -13.44 -3.68
N SER A 69 -8.70 -14.65 -3.28
CA SER A 69 -9.98 -14.87 -2.61
C SER A 69 -10.07 -14.21 -1.23
N ASP A 70 -8.93 -14.06 -0.58
CA ASP A 70 -8.76 -13.32 0.67
C ASP A 70 -7.59 -12.34 0.51
N PHE A 71 -7.77 -11.10 0.98
CA PHE A 71 -6.75 -10.05 0.93
C PHE A 71 -5.42 -10.48 1.56
N HIS A 72 -5.50 -11.20 2.69
CA HIS A 72 -4.32 -11.60 3.44
C HIS A 72 -3.44 -12.60 2.68
N ASN A 73 -4.00 -13.37 1.73
CA ASN A 73 -3.22 -14.33 0.93
C ASN A 73 -2.06 -13.66 0.16
N ASN A 74 -2.18 -12.38 -0.15
CA ASN A 74 -1.07 -11.62 -0.78
C ASN A 74 0.15 -11.42 0.13
N PHE A 75 0.01 -11.66 1.43
CA PHE A 75 1.03 -11.34 2.44
C PHE A 75 1.39 -12.55 3.30
N ARG A 76 1.14 -13.74 2.82
CA ARG A 76 1.41 -15.00 3.50
C ARG A 76 2.69 -15.65 2.97
N PRO A 77 3.56 -16.16 3.89
CA PRO A 77 4.86 -16.72 3.51
C PRO A 77 4.79 -18.20 3.07
N GLU A 78 3.64 -18.87 3.22
CA GLU A 78 3.53 -20.29 2.89
C GLU A 78 3.54 -20.50 1.37
N PRO A 79 4.23 -21.53 0.86
CA PRO A 79 4.48 -21.73 -0.57
C PRO A 79 3.23 -21.72 -1.47
N GLN A 80 2.08 -22.13 -0.96
CA GLN A 80 0.84 -22.13 -1.74
C GLN A 80 0.26 -20.73 -1.99
N TYR A 81 0.73 -19.69 -1.26
CA TYR A 81 0.32 -18.30 -1.44
C TYR A 81 1.37 -17.47 -2.17
N GLU A 82 2.59 -18.00 -2.28
CA GLU A 82 3.67 -17.33 -3.00
C GLU A 82 3.41 -17.34 -4.51
N ASN A 83 3.58 -16.20 -5.16
CA ASN A 83 3.26 -16.02 -6.57
C ASN A 83 1.80 -16.38 -6.93
N GLY A 84 0.87 -16.05 -6.03
CA GLY A 84 -0.56 -16.26 -6.21
C GLY A 84 -1.14 -15.49 -7.41
N VAL A 85 -2.42 -15.69 -7.65
CA VAL A 85 -3.13 -15.16 -8.83
C VAL A 85 -3.14 -13.63 -8.92
N GLU A 86 -2.94 -12.94 -7.80
CA GLU A 86 -2.90 -11.47 -7.75
C GLU A 86 -1.49 -10.92 -7.97
N SER A 87 -0.42 -11.71 -7.75
CA SER A 87 0.96 -11.29 -7.87
C SER A 87 1.40 -11.21 -9.33
N LEU A 88 1.46 -10.01 -9.90
CA LEU A 88 1.93 -9.80 -11.27
C LEU A 88 3.45 -9.76 -11.35
N TRP A 89 4.10 -9.20 -10.34
CA TRP A 89 5.55 -9.20 -10.19
C TRP A 89 5.94 -9.08 -8.72
N ALA A 90 6.85 -9.95 -8.30
CA ALA A 90 7.38 -9.97 -6.94
C ALA A 90 8.90 -10.17 -6.93
N MET A 91 9.56 -9.55 -5.96
CA MET A 91 10.91 -9.92 -5.58
C MET A 91 10.87 -11.31 -4.98
N GLN A 92 11.67 -12.23 -5.56
CA GLN A 92 11.67 -13.62 -5.17
C GLN A 92 12.71 -13.86 -4.08
N TYR A 93 12.25 -14.44 -2.98
CA TYR A 93 13.08 -14.89 -1.88
C TYR A 93 12.92 -16.41 -1.69
N SER A 94 13.81 -17.04 -0.93
CA SER A 94 13.78 -18.48 -0.71
C SER A 94 14.41 -18.87 0.62
N MET A 95 14.04 -20.05 1.10
CA MET A 95 14.70 -20.77 2.17
C MET A 95 14.88 -22.23 1.74
N ASN A 96 15.83 -22.92 2.38
CA ASN A 96 16.09 -24.35 2.12
C ASN A 96 16.31 -24.68 0.63
N ASP A 97 16.90 -23.77 -0.12
CA ASP A 97 17.16 -23.88 -1.55
C ASP A 97 18.52 -24.54 -1.89
N GLY A 98 19.16 -25.11 -0.88
CA GLY A 98 20.49 -25.75 -1.01
C GLY A 98 21.67 -24.78 -0.80
N THR A 99 21.39 -23.48 -0.63
CA THR A 99 22.41 -22.50 -0.23
C THR A 99 22.44 -22.31 1.30
N ASN A 100 23.50 -21.66 1.80
CA ASN A 100 23.57 -21.34 3.22
C ASN A 100 22.57 -20.20 3.55
N ASN A 101 21.57 -20.48 4.36
CA ASN A 101 20.47 -19.60 4.77
C ASN A 101 19.48 -19.21 3.65
N GLY A 102 19.53 -19.84 2.47
CA GLY A 102 18.66 -19.47 1.35
C GLY A 102 18.93 -18.06 0.81
N ASN A 103 18.07 -17.59 -0.06
CA ASN A 103 18.05 -16.20 -0.54
C ASN A 103 16.99 -15.39 0.21
N CYS A 104 17.19 -15.19 1.52
CA CYS A 104 16.22 -14.53 2.37
C CYS A 104 16.24 -13.02 2.23
N ASN A 105 15.10 -12.40 2.49
CA ASN A 105 14.99 -10.95 2.68
C ASN A 105 15.56 -10.56 4.05
N TRP A 106 16.83 -10.19 4.11
CA TRP A 106 17.48 -9.72 5.33
C TRP A 106 17.09 -8.28 5.71
N SER A 107 16.51 -7.51 4.82
CA SER A 107 15.91 -6.21 5.17
C SER A 107 14.63 -6.33 6.00
N TYR A 108 14.12 -7.55 6.17
CA TYR A 108 13.04 -7.88 7.10
C TYR A 108 13.33 -7.38 8.53
N GLY A 109 14.57 -7.47 8.99
CA GLY A 109 14.98 -6.94 10.29
C GLY A 109 14.71 -5.44 10.50
N LEU A 110 14.53 -4.68 9.41
CA LEU A 110 14.17 -3.26 9.50
C LEU A 110 12.69 -3.04 9.84
N ILE A 111 11.82 -3.98 9.49
CA ILE A 111 10.36 -3.83 9.65
C ILE A 111 9.79 -4.65 10.80
N VAL A 112 10.46 -5.74 11.19
CA VAL A 112 9.99 -6.56 12.31
C VAL A 112 10.01 -5.76 13.62
N PRO A 113 8.94 -5.85 14.44
CA PRO A 113 8.93 -5.19 15.74
C PRO A 113 9.93 -5.83 16.71
N ASN A 114 10.31 -5.08 17.74
CA ASN A 114 11.18 -5.57 18.80
C ASN A 114 10.34 -6.31 19.84
N ILE A 115 10.12 -7.61 19.66
CA ILE A 115 9.44 -8.47 20.65
C ILE A 115 10.50 -9.04 21.60
N PRO A 116 10.51 -8.66 22.89
CA PRO A 116 11.54 -9.09 23.84
C PRO A 116 11.68 -10.61 23.91
N GLY A 117 12.91 -11.11 23.78
CA GLY A 117 13.22 -12.54 23.78
C GLY A 117 12.85 -13.30 22.50
N VAL A 118 12.24 -12.65 21.50
CA VAL A 118 11.78 -13.28 20.26
C VAL A 118 12.43 -12.63 19.05
N THR A 119 12.23 -11.33 18.87
CA THR A 119 12.82 -10.54 17.78
C THR A 119 13.64 -9.37 18.32
N ASP A 120 14.46 -9.64 19.35
CA ASP A 120 15.31 -8.64 19.97
C ASP A 120 16.15 -7.89 18.93
N GLY A 121 16.09 -6.56 18.97
CA GLY A 121 16.79 -5.70 18.03
C GLY A 121 16.07 -5.45 16.71
N GLY A 122 14.85 -5.93 16.54
CA GLY A 122 13.97 -5.52 15.44
C GLY A 122 13.85 -4.00 15.38
N CYS A 123 13.91 -3.40 14.18
CA CYS A 123 13.96 -1.94 14.04
C CYS A 123 12.58 -1.29 14.04
N ASP A 124 11.53 -2.04 13.74
CA ASP A 124 10.14 -1.56 13.70
C ASP A 124 9.98 -0.27 12.87
N PHE A 125 10.62 -0.19 11.73
CA PHE A 125 10.38 0.86 10.75
C PHE A 125 9.13 0.56 9.94
N TYR A 126 8.68 1.53 9.13
CA TYR A 126 7.50 1.37 8.29
C TYR A 126 6.19 1.32 9.08
N LYS A 127 6.08 2.24 10.01
CA LYS A 127 5.00 2.28 11.00
C LYS A 127 3.68 2.81 10.43
N PRO A 128 2.56 2.12 10.69
CA PRO A 128 1.25 2.70 10.51
C PRO A 128 1.02 3.91 11.44
N SER A 129 0.28 4.90 10.97
CA SER A 129 -0.13 6.06 11.75
C SER A 129 -1.54 5.90 12.30
N GLN A 130 -1.91 6.70 13.32
CA GLN A 130 -3.30 6.79 13.80
C GLN A 130 -4.23 7.23 12.67
N ASN A 131 -3.79 8.18 11.86
CA ASN A 131 -4.53 8.65 10.68
C ASN A 131 -4.80 7.53 9.65
N LEU A 132 -3.89 6.54 9.50
CA LEU A 132 -4.15 5.37 8.66
C LEU A 132 -5.19 4.44 9.31
N VAL A 133 -5.08 4.18 10.61
CA VAL A 133 -6.05 3.35 11.35
C VAL A 133 -7.45 3.95 11.21
N ASN A 134 -7.58 5.26 11.42
CA ASN A 134 -8.84 5.98 11.29
C ASN A 134 -9.42 5.92 9.85
N ALA A 135 -8.57 5.82 8.82
CA ALA A 135 -9.03 5.70 7.43
C ALA A 135 -9.78 4.40 7.13
N PHE A 136 -9.62 3.35 7.93
CA PHE A 136 -10.39 2.11 7.78
C PHE A 136 -11.78 2.15 8.44
N ARG A 137 -12.14 3.26 9.11
CA ARG A 137 -13.47 3.40 9.71
C ARG A 137 -14.54 3.49 8.62
N THR A 138 -15.67 2.84 8.89
CA THR A 138 -16.84 2.88 8.01
C THR A 138 -18.07 3.33 8.78
N ASP A 139 -19.08 3.79 8.07
CA ASP A 139 -20.39 4.09 8.64
C ASP A 139 -21.25 2.83 8.82
N ALA A 140 -22.45 2.99 9.36
CA ALA A 140 -23.39 1.87 9.53
C ALA A 140 -23.86 1.24 8.20
N ASN A 141 -23.64 1.92 7.07
CA ASN A 141 -23.94 1.40 5.74
C ASN A 141 -22.72 0.72 5.08
N GLY A 142 -21.58 0.68 5.75
CA GLY A 142 -20.35 0.08 5.24
C GLY A 142 -19.59 0.95 4.23
N HIS A 143 -19.83 2.25 4.23
CA HIS A 143 -19.11 3.21 3.41
C HIS A 143 -18.02 3.93 4.23
N PRO A 144 -16.90 4.31 3.61
CA PRO A 144 -15.83 5.01 4.32
C PRO A 144 -16.27 6.41 4.77
N LEU A 145 -15.72 6.88 5.89
CA LEU A 145 -15.97 8.21 6.43
C LEU A 145 -15.10 9.28 5.72
N LEU A 146 -15.23 9.42 4.41
CA LEU A 146 -14.34 10.14 3.49
C LEU A 146 -13.75 11.46 4.05
N ASP A 147 -14.59 12.34 4.56
CA ASP A 147 -14.18 13.67 5.04
C ASP A 147 -13.99 13.73 6.55
N SER A 148 -14.58 12.78 7.27
CA SER A 148 -14.65 12.77 8.74
C SER A 148 -13.91 11.62 9.39
N PHE A 149 -13.18 10.80 8.59
CA PHE A 149 -12.52 9.59 9.10
C PHE A 149 -11.56 9.88 10.27
N ASN A 150 -10.92 11.05 10.30
CA ASN A 150 -9.93 11.46 11.30
C ASN A 150 -10.48 12.45 12.36
N ASN A 151 -11.80 12.62 12.44
CA ASN A 151 -12.40 13.49 13.46
C ASN A 151 -12.38 12.88 14.88
N ALA A 152 -12.15 11.59 14.98
CA ALA A 152 -11.96 10.86 16.23
C ALA A 152 -11.16 9.59 15.93
N ASP A 153 -10.45 9.09 16.93
CA ASP A 153 -9.71 7.83 16.82
C ASP A 153 -10.65 6.64 16.76
N TYR A 154 -10.23 5.63 16.01
CA TYR A 154 -10.93 4.37 15.89
C TYR A 154 -11.08 3.70 17.27
N ASN A 155 -12.30 3.32 17.59
CA ASN A 155 -12.62 2.57 18.79
C ASN A 155 -13.28 1.23 18.39
N SER A 156 -12.58 0.13 18.64
CA SER A 156 -13.03 -1.22 18.26
C SER A 156 -14.37 -1.63 18.86
N GLN A 157 -14.77 -1.03 19.99
CA GLN A 157 -16.02 -1.38 20.69
C GLN A 157 -17.25 -0.59 20.16
N SER A 158 -17.02 0.52 19.47
CA SER A 158 -18.10 1.42 19.03
C SER A 158 -18.20 1.62 17.52
N ASP A 159 -17.07 1.52 16.82
CA ASP A 159 -17.00 1.86 15.41
C ASP A 159 -17.11 0.63 14.51
N TYR A 160 -17.58 0.83 13.29
CA TYR A 160 -17.41 -0.15 12.22
C TYR A 160 -16.07 0.04 11.52
N ALA A 161 -15.48 -1.05 11.03
CA ALA A 161 -14.24 -1.03 10.30
C ALA A 161 -14.28 -1.90 9.04
N ASP A 162 -13.48 -1.51 8.06
CA ASP A 162 -13.05 -2.37 6.97
C ASP A 162 -12.14 -3.48 7.53
N PRO A 163 -12.40 -4.77 7.26
CA PRO A 163 -11.60 -5.88 7.79
C PRO A 163 -10.11 -5.78 7.43
N ARG A 164 -9.75 -5.10 6.34
CA ARG A 164 -8.35 -4.86 5.98
C ARG A 164 -7.55 -4.12 7.04
N LEU A 165 -8.20 -3.38 7.96
CA LEU A 165 -7.53 -2.77 9.12
C LEU A 165 -6.71 -3.80 9.87
N PHE A 166 -7.35 -4.91 10.26
CA PHE A 166 -6.76 -5.97 11.09
C PHE A 166 -5.84 -6.92 10.32
N LEU A 167 -5.83 -6.82 9.00
CA LEU A 167 -4.92 -7.54 8.09
C LEU A 167 -3.72 -6.68 7.66
N THR A 168 -3.71 -5.40 8.06
CA THR A 168 -2.68 -4.43 7.66
C THR A 168 -1.92 -3.88 8.86
N VAL A 169 -2.64 -3.64 9.96
CA VAL A 169 -2.12 -2.93 11.13
C VAL A 169 -2.21 -3.79 12.38
N GLY A 170 -1.08 -4.08 12.99
CA GLY A 170 -1.02 -4.64 14.33
C GLY A 170 -1.29 -3.53 15.35
N MET A 171 -2.27 -3.78 16.22
CA MET A 171 -2.79 -2.80 17.18
C MET A 171 -2.75 -3.33 18.60
N PRO A 172 -2.54 -2.47 19.61
CA PRO A 172 -2.67 -2.86 21.01
C PRO A 172 -4.02 -3.52 21.31
N GLY A 173 -3.97 -4.61 22.09
CA GLY A 173 -5.15 -5.40 22.44
C GLY A 173 -5.49 -6.53 21.45
N PHE A 174 -4.74 -6.64 20.35
CA PHE A 174 -4.92 -7.67 19.32
C PHE A 174 -3.66 -8.54 19.16
N PRO A 175 -3.80 -9.79 18.69
CA PRO A 175 -2.66 -10.67 18.44
C PRO A 175 -1.82 -10.16 17.25
N TYR A 176 -0.51 -10.14 17.41
CA TYR A 176 0.44 -9.88 16.33
C TYR A 176 0.56 -11.11 15.43
N GLU A 177 0.50 -10.91 14.12
CA GLU A 177 0.51 -11.99 13.11
C GLU A 177 -0.49 -13.12 13.45
N PHE A 178 -1.65 -12.72 14.00
CA PHE A 178 -2.76 -13.60 14.38
C PHE A 178 -2.40 -14.66 15.44
N ASN A 179 -1.21 -14.59 16.04
CA ASN A 179 -0.71 -15.50 17.06
C ASN A 179 -1.06 -14.95 18.46
N LYS A 180 -1.99 -15.63 19.15
CA LYS A 180 -2.47 -15.23 20.50
C LYS A 180 -1.39 -15.32 21.60
N ASN A 181 -0.23 -15.94 21.33
CA ASN A 181 0.90 -15.90 22.24
C ASN A 181 1.56 -14.50 22.27
N TYR A 182 1.32 -13.68 21.24
CA TYR A 182 1.92 -12.36 21.06
C TYR A 182 0.84 -11.27 21.05
N MET A 183 0.19 -11.07 22.18
CA MET A 183 -0.78 -9.98 22.33
C MET A 183 -0.04 -8.63 22.39
N MET A 184 -0.40 -7.72 21.50
CA MET A 184 0.20 -6.39 21.49
C MET A 184 -0.28 -5.57 22.69
N ASP A 185 0.63 -4.81 23.29
CA ASP A 185 0.36 -3.92 24.42
C ASP A 185 1.06 -2.58 24.21
N GLN A 186 0.36 -1.47 24.47
CA GLN A 186 0.92 -0.12 24.41
C GLN A 186 2.08 0.11 25.38
N SER A 187 2.12 -0.63 26.50
CA SER A 187 3.20 -0.52 27.50
C SER A 187 4.47 -1.24 27.08
N THR A 188 4.42 -2.07 26.05
CA THR A 188 5.54 -2.90 25.64
C THR A 188 6.57 -2.12 24.83
N THR A 189 7.80 -2.63 24.85
CA THR A 189 8.92 -2.12 24.07
C THR A 189 8.93 -2.62 22.62
N TRP A 190 7.83 -3.14 22.12
CA TRP A 190 7.70 -3.66 20.74
C TRP A 190 7.98 -2.57 19.72
N SER A 191 7.46 -1.39 19.99
CA SER A 191 7.75 -0.22 19.17
C SER A 191 9.01 0.49 19.65
N ARG A 192 9.87 0.83 18.72
CA ARG A 192 11.09 1.59 18.94
C ARG A 192 10.79 3.05 19.29
N SER A 193 10.57 3.41 20.52
CA SER A 193 10.22 4.77 20.91
C SER A 193 8.77 5.17 20.57
N ASN A 194 7.82 4.58 21.29
CA ASN A 194 6.38 4.78 21.09
C ASN A 194 5.96 6.25 21.02
N GLY A 195 6.46 7.12 21.92
CA GLY A 195 6.10 8.53 21.90
C GLY A 195 6.67 9.31 20.71
N LEU A 196 7.68 8.77 20.01
CA LEU A 196 8.27 9.40 18.83
C LEU A 196 7.58 8.92 17.54
N TYR A 197 7.30 7.61 17.44
CA TYR A 197 6.88 6.95 16.20
C TYR A 197 5.51 6.29 16.28
N GLY A 198 4.84 6.29 17.43
CA GLY A 198 3.54 5.63 17.64
C GLY A 198 3.64 4.14 18.03
N TYR A 199 2.48 3.55 18.32
CA TYR A 199 2.37 2.19 18.87
C TYR A 199 2.15 1.11 17.83
N TYR A 200 1.61 1.47 16.65
CA TYR A 200 1.21 0.50 15.63
C TYR A 200 2.39 -0.15 14.95
N VAL A 201 2.22 -1.40 14.53
CA VAL A 201 3.20 -2.13 13.73
C VAL A 201 2.57 -2.58 12.42
N THR A 202 3.36 -2.79 11.37
CA THR A 202 2.83 -3.38 10.13
C THR A 202 2.60 -4.87 10.30
N LEU A 203 1.48 -5.40 9.75
CA LEU A 203 1.29 -6.85 9.57
C LEU A 203 1.67 -7.27 8.15
N LYS A 204 1.46 -6.39 7.15
CA LYS A 204 1.92 -6.69 5.80
C LYS A 204 3.44 -6.91 5.80
N GLN A 205 3.90 -7.98 5.18
CA GLN A 205 5.30 -8.34 5.04
C GLN A 205 5.99 -8.79 6.34
N ASN A 206 5.25 -8.99 7.42
CA ASN A 206 5.71 -9.67 8.62
C ASN A 206 5.25 -11.14 8.62
N VAL A 207 5.78 -11.92 9.52
CA VAL A 207 5.47 -13.35 9.65
C VAL A 207 5.32 -13.70 11.12
N ASP A 208 4.55 -14.75 11.39
CA ASP A 208 4.37 -15.28 12.75
C ASP A 208 5.73 -15.56 13.42
N PRO A 209 6.00 -14.99 14.61
CA PRO A 209 7.23 -15.21 15.34
C PRO A 209 7.52 -16.67 15.72
N ASP A 210 6.50 -17.49 15.90
CA ASP A 210 6.60 -18.93 16.16
C ASP A 210 6.65 -19.76 14.86
N GLY A 211 6.42 -19.13 13.72
CA GLY A 211 6.36 -19.80 12.42
C GLY A 211 7.75 -20.15 11.85
N ASP A 212 7.75 -21.12 10.93
CA ASP A 212 8.96 -21.60 10.26
C ASP A 212 9.59 -20.56 9.29
N TYR A 213 8.89 -19.45 9.04
CA TYR A 213 9.29 -18.43 8.07
C TYR A 213 10.02 -17.23 8.68
N LEU A 214 10.17 -17.20 10.01
CA LEU A 214 11.06 -16.26 10.69
C LEU A 214 12.47 -16.86 10.78
N ILE A 215 13.39 -16.35 9.95
CA ILE A 215 14.77 -16.83 9.92
C ILE A 215 15.61 -16.05 10.93
N LYS A 216 16.15 -16.79 11.90
CA LYS A 216 17.03 -16.27 12.96
C LYS A 216 18.48 -16.43 12.51
N GLY A 217 19.22 -15.32 12.47
CA GLY A 217 20.63 -15.31 12.11
C GLY A 217 21.35 -14.16 12.81
N ALA A 218 22.37 -13.60 12.19
CA ALA A 218 22.98 -12.35 12.66
C ALA A 218 22.02 -11.16 12.59
N TRP A 219 21.00 -11.29 11.80
CA TRP A 219 19.88 -10.35 11.60
C TRP A 219 18.61 -11.14 11.30
N TRP A 220 17.43 -10.53 11.44
CA TRP A 220 16.16 -11.18 11.15
C TRP A 220 15.89 -11.20 9.65
N GLY A 221 15.46 -12.34 9.13
CA GLY A 221 15.12 -12.54 7.73
C GLY A 221 13.82 -13.29 7.54
N SER A 222 13.26 -13.20 6.33
CA SER A 222 12.10 -13.98 5.91
C SER A 222 12.25 -14.42 4.44
N PRO A 223 11.81 -15.63 4.07
CA PRO A 223 11.78 -16.08 2.67
C PRO A 223 10.57 -15.53 1.91
N MET A 224 9.64 -14.83 2.56
CA MET A 224 8.42 -14.34 1.95
C MET A 224 8.73 -13.40 0.79
N ASN A 225 8.15 -13.67 -0.37
CA ASN A 225 8.24 -12.83 -1.55
C ASN A 225 7.64 -11.45 -1.30
N ARG A 226 8.24 -10.43 -1.89
CA ARG A 226 7.70 -9.07 -1.83
C ARG A 226 7.03 -8.71 -3.14
N ILE A 227 5.72 -8.64 -3.13
CA ILE A 227 4.95 -8.19 -4.30
C ILE A 227 5.27 -6.72 -4.57
N VAL A 228 5.63 -6.42 -5.82
CA VAL A 228 5.94 -5.08 -6.32
C VAL A 228 4.77 -4.51 -7.12
N LEU A 229 4.03 -5.39 -7.80
CA LEU A 229 2.84 -5.01 -8.58
C LEU A 229 1.81 -6.12 -8.50
N ARG A 230 0.60 -5.79 -8.12
CA ARG A 230 -0.51 -6.74 -7.98
C ARG A 230 -1.76 -6.31 -8.75
N TYR A 231 -2.61 -7.28 -9.02
CA TYR A 231 -3.78 -7.12 -9.90
C TYR A 231 -4.77 -6.05 -9.41
N SER A 232 -4.96 -5.89 -8.11
CA SER A 232 -5.81 -4.83 -7.56
C SER A 232 -5.31 -3.42 -7.91
N ASP A 233 -3.98 -3.18 -7.97
CA ASP A 233 -3.44 -1.89 -8.44
C ASP A 233 -3.80 -1.66 -9.91
N VAL A 234 -3.79 -2.71 -10.75
CA VAL A 234 -4.22 -2.61 -12.16
C VAL A 234 -5.69 -2.21 -12.28
N LEU A 235 -6.58 -2.84 -11.48
CA LEU A 235 -8.00 -2.48 -11.45
C LEU A 235 -8.20 -1.03 -11.06
N LEU A 236 -7.50 -0.57 -10.02
CA LEU A 236 -7.61 0.80 -9.52
C LEU A 236 -6.97 1.83 -10.47
N MET A 237 -5.85 1.50 -11.15
CA MET A 237 -5.29 2.35 -12.21
C MET A 237 -6.24 2.50 -13.40
N ARG A 238 -6.89 1.40 -13.82
CA ARG A 238 -7.92 1.46 -14.86
C ARG A 238 -9.11 2.32 -14.43
N ALA A 239 -9.61 2.10 -13.21
CA ALA A 239 -10.72 2.89 -12.67
C ALA A 239 -10.38 4.39 -12.67
N GLU A 240 -9.17 4.77 -12.27
CA GLU A 240 -8.71 6.14 -12.30
C GLU A 240 -8.72 6.73 -13.71
N ALA A 241 -8.16 6.01 -14.67
CA ALA A 241 -8.13 6.47 -16.06
C ALA A 241 -9.54 6.68 -16.64
N LEU A 242 -10.46 5.76 -16.35
CA LEU A 242 -11.87 5.87 -16.79
C LEU A 242 -12.58 7.07 -16.16
N ILE A 243 -12.34 7.33 -14.86
CA ILE A 243 -12.90 8.50 -14.17
C ILE A 243 -12.34 9.79 -14.76
N GLN A 244 -11.02 9.85 -14.99
CA GLN A 244 -10.38 11.06 -15.51
C GLN A 244 -10.71 11.33 -16.97
N LEU A 245 -10.93 10.31 -17.78
CA LEU A 245 -11.43 10.47 -19.16
C LEU A 245 -12.83 11.07 -19.20
N ASN A 246 -13.67 10.75 -18.23
CA ASN A 246 -15.05 11.24 -18.09
C ASN A 246 -15.88 11.11 -19.40
N ASP A 247 -15.73 10.00 -20.08
CA ASP A 247 -16.32 9.70 -21.38
C ASP A 247 -17.59 8.82 -21.28
N GLY A 248 -18.24 8.81 -20.13
CA GLY A 248 -19.46 8.05 -19.84
C GLY A 248 -19.21 6.69 -19.16
N ARG A 249 -17.96 6.33 -18.84
CA ARG A 249 -17.58 5.04 -18.24
C ARG A 249 -17.36 5.09 -16.72
N ILE A 250 -17.90 6.08 -16.01
CA ILE A 250 -17.80 6.16 -14.54
C ILE A 250 -18.41 4.91 -13.87
N ALA A 251 -19.50 4.38 -14.39
CA ALA A 251 -20.10 3.15 -13.85
C ALA A 251 -19.18 1.93 -13.96
N GLU A 252 -18.41 1.81 -15.06
CA GLU A 252 -17.37 0.78 -15.21
C GLU A 252 -16.27 0.96 -14.15
N ALA A 253 -15.81 2.19 -13.95
CA ALA A 253 -14.81 2.49 -12.93
C ALA A 253 -15.29 2.11 -11.51
N ILE A 254 -16.52 2.43 -11.15
CA ILE A 254 -17.12 2.04 -9.88
C ILE A 254 -17.22 0.52 -9.75
N SER A 255 -17.51 -0.20 -10.83
CA SER A 255 -17.52 -1.67 -10.83
C SER A 255 -16.14 -2.24 -10.48
N LEU A 256 -15.06 -1.72 -11.05
CA LEU A 256 -13.68 -2.14 -10.75
C LEU A 256 -13.31 -1.86 -9.28
N ILE A 257 -13.68 -0.70 -8.76
CA ILE A 257 -13.51 -0.38 -7.33
C ILE A 257 -14.28 -1.38 -6.46
N ASN A 258 -15.50 -1.71 -6.86
CA ASN A 258 -16.34 -2.65 -6.14
C ASN A 258 -15.81 -4.09 -6.17
N GLU A 259 -15.09 -4.52 -7.20
CA GLU A 259 -14.40 -5.81 -7.21
C GLU A 259 -13.40 -5.90 -6.04
N VAL A 260 -12.58 -4.86 -5.86
CA VAL A 260 -11.63 -4.77 -4.74
C VAL A 260 -12.36 -4.75 -3.40
N ARG A 261 -13.43 -3.96 -3.26
CA ARG A 261 -14.22 -3.86 -2.05
C ARG A 261 -14.94 -5.17 -1.70
N ASN A 262 -15.49 -5.86 -2.68
CA ASN A 262 -16.16 -7.14 -2.46
C ASN A 262 -15.17 -8.23 -1.99
N ARG A 263 -13.95 -8.25 -2.54
CA ARG A 263 -12.89 -9.11 -2.04
C ARG A 263 -12.55 -8.77 -0.59
N ALA A 264 -12.35 -7.48 -0.28
CA ALA A 264 -12.06 -7.02 1.08
C ALA A 264 -13.16 -7.42 2.08
N LYS A 265 -14.44 -7.31 1.68
CA LYS A 265 -15.59 -7.74 2.49
C LYS A 265 -15.54 -9.21 2.88
N GLN A 266 -14.99 -10.06 2.02
CA GLN A 266 -14.88 -11.51 2.24
C GLN A 266 -13.59 -11.91 2.96
N SER A 267 -12.64 -10.99 3.13
CA SER A 267 -11.32 -11.24 3.67
C SER A 267 -11.32 -11.25 5.20
N THR A 268 -11.95 -12.24 5.78
CA THR A 268 -12.10 -12.37 7.24
C THR A 268 -11.59 -13.70 7.80
N ALA A 269 -10.98 -14.55 6.98
CA ALA A 269 -10.59 -15.91 7.43
C ALA A 269 -9.62 -15.89 8.61
N MET A 270 -8.62 -14.98 8.61
CA MET A 270 -7.64 -14.87 9.69
C MET A 270 -8.16 -14.15 10.93
N ILE A 271 -9.29 -13.46 10.83
CA ILE A 271 -9.89 -12.63 11.88
C ILE A 271 -11.35 -13.04 12.16
N ALA A 272 -11.71 -14.29 11.84
CA ALA A 272 -13.08 -14.79 11.94
C ALA A 272 -13.64 -14.77 13.37
N ASP A 273 -12.78 -14.86 14.36
CA ASP A 273 -13.14 -14.84 15.78
C ASP A 273 -13.11 -13.43 16.41
N TYR A 274 -12.61 -12.41 15.68
CA TYR A 274 -12.39 -11.07 16.24
C TYR A 274 -13.67 -10.36 16.66
N GLU A 275 -14.77 -10.55 15.94
CA GLU A 275 -16.06 -9.98 16.34
C GLU A 275 -16.53 -10.55 17.69
N MET A 276 -16.35 -11.85 17.89
CA MET A 276 -16.76 -12.53 19.11
C MET A 276 -15.79 -12.30 20.28
N GLU A 277 -14.47 -12.36 20.02
CA GLU A 277 -13.47 -12.31 21.09
C GLU A 277 -13.08 -10.87 21.49
N TYR A 278 -13.04 -9.96 20.51
CA TYR A 278 -12.56 -8.58 20.73
C TYR A 278 -13.65 -7.53 20.55
N GLY A 279 -14.88 -7.92 20.20
CA GLY A 279 -16.03 -7.03 20.07
C GLY A 279 -15.94 -6.06 18.88
N VAL A 280 -15.06 -6.32 17.91
CA VAL A 280 -14.96 -5.52 16.69
C VAL A 280 -16.20 -5.68 15.82
N ARG A 281 -16.46 -4.73 14.92
CA ARG A 281 -17.60 -4.79 14.01
C ARG A 281 -17.12 -4.50 12.59
N PHE A 282 -17.17 -5.54 11.74
CA PHE A 282 -16.83 -5.39 10.34
C PHE A 282 -18.04 -4.94 9.52
N ASN A 283 -17.89 -3.89 8.75
CA ASN A 283 -18.89 -3.51 7.77
C ASN A 283 -18.23 -2.79 6.58
N ILE A 284 -18.24 -3.42 5.43
CA ILE A 284 -17.84 -2.85 4.15
C ILE A 284 -18.83 -3.26 3.08
N GLN A 285 -19.32 -2.31 2.28
CA GLN A 285 -20.31 -2.56 1.24
C GLN A 285 -19.85 -1.95 -0.07
N PRO A 286 -20.21 -2.55 -1.23
CA PRO A 286 -19.95 -1.97 -2.53
C PRO A 286 -20.68 -0.65 -2.68
N TYR A 287 -20.12 0.24 -3.50
CA TYR A 287 -20.77 1.48 -3.87
C TYR A 287 -21.90 1.22 -4.85
N THR A 288 -23.05 1.85 -4.60
CA THR A 288 -24.26 1.70 -5.43
C THR A 288 -24.75 3.07 -5.89
N GLY A 289 -25.38 3.13 -7.06
CA GLY A 289 -25.91 4.37 -7.63
C GLY A 289 -24.97 5.00 -8.66
N SER A 290 -25.27 6.25 -9.00
CA SER A 290 -24.52 7.04 -9.97
C SER A 290 -23.69 8.10 -9.25
N TYR A 291 -22.48 8.31 -9.73
CA TYR A 291 -21.53 9.25 -9.13
C TYR A 291 -21.09 10.29 -10.16
N SER A 292 -20.86 11.53 -9.69
CA SER A 292 -20.13 12.52 -10.47
C SER A 292 -18.67 12.10 -10.65
N GLN A 293 -17.96 12.69 -11.62
CA GLN A 293 -16.53 12.47 -11.79
C GLN A 293 -15.76 12.77 -10.48
N ALA A 294 -16.08 13.88 -9.82
CA ALA A 294 -15.42 14.30 -8.58
C ALA A 294 -15.65 13.31 -7.42
N ASP A 295 -16.89 12.84 -7.26
CA ASP A 295 -17.21 11.85 -6.22
C ASP A 295 -16.55 10.50 -6.51
N ALA A 296 -16.61 10.03 -7.76
CA ALA A 296 -15.97 8.79 -8.15
C ALA A 296 -14.45 8.83 -7.93
N LEU A 297 -13.80 9.96 -8.24
CA LEU A 297 -12.38 10.15 -7.99
C LEU A 297 -12.05 10.14 -6.50
N LYS A 298 -12.89 10.75 -5.67
CA LYS A 298 -12.74 10.73 -4.21
C LYS A 298 -12.84 9.31 -3.65
N LEU A 299 -13.81 8.52 -4.12
CA LEU A 299 -13.96 7.12 -3.76
C LEU A 299 -12.74 6.29 -4.17
N LEU A 300 -12.25 6.49 -5.39
CA LEU A 300 -11.05 5.82 -5.90
C LEU A 300 -9.82 6.13 -5.05
N LYS A 301 -9.54 7.41 -4.78
CA LYS A 301 -8.39 7.84 -3.98
C LYS A 301 -8.40 7.23 -2.60
N PHE A 302 -9.59 7.10 -2.03
CA PHE A 302 -9.76 6.48 -0.73
C PHE A 302 -9.54 4.97 -0.78
N GLU A 303 -10.12 4.30 -1.79
CA GLU A 303 -9.92 2.85 -1.98
C GLU A 303 -8.45 2.49 -2.22
N ARG A 304 -7.73 3.26 -3.06
CA ARG A 304 -6.29 3.08 -3.24
C ARG A 304 -5.52 3.21 -1.92
N ARG A 305 -5.92 4.17 -1.07
CA ARG A 305 -5.28 4.39 0.22
C ARG A 305 -5.40 3.18 1.15
N VAL A 306 -6.58 2.59 1.29
CA VAL A 306 -6.80 1.47 2.22
C VAL A 306 -6.35 0.13 1.63
N GLU A 307 -6.53 -0.07 0.33
CA GLU A 307 -6.10 -1.28 -0.36
C GLU A 307 -4.58 -1.40 -0.41
N LEU A 308 -3.88 -0.35 -0.81
CA LEU A 308 -2.43 -0.31 -1.01
C LEU A 308 -1.67 0.27 0.19
N ALA A 309 -2.34 0.35 1.36
CA ALA A 309 -1.69 0.82 2.59
C ALA A 309 -0.42 0.00 2.88
N LEU A 310 0.67 0.68 3.26
CA LEU A 310 1.97 0.08 3.57
C LEU A 310 2.60 -0.70 2.38
N GLU A 311 2.26 -0.34 1.15
CA GLU A 311 2.87 -0.87 -0.08
C GLU A 311 3.66 0.20 -0.87
N SER A 312 3.93 1.33 -0.24
CA SER A 312 4.74 2.46 -0.76
C SER A 312 4.09 3.30 -1.87
N GLU A 313 2.80 3.12 -2.16
CA GLU A 313 2.11 3.83 -3.25
C GLU A 313 1.63 5.24 -2.86
N ARG A 314 1.23 5.46 -1.60
CA ARG A 314 0.50 6.67 -1.16
C ARG A 314 1.21 7.98 -1.46
N PHE A 315 2.51 8.08 -1.21
CA PHE A 315 3.26 9.31 -1.45
C PHE A 315 3.26 9.67 -2.94
N PHE A 316 3.54 8.70 -3.78
CA PHE A 316 3.58 8.88 -5.23
C PHE A 316 2.20 9.23 -5.81
N ASP A 317 1.14 8.63 -5.28
CA ASP A 317 -0.23 9.00 -5.65
C ASP A 317 -0.54 10.46 -5.29
N LEU A 318 -0.18 10.91 -4.09
CA LEU A 318 -0.40 12.30 -3.65
C LEU A 318 0.38 13.31 -4.49
N VAL A 319 1.63 13.00 -4.83
CA VAL A 319 2.47 13.85 -5.70
C VAL A 319 1.85 13.92 -7.10
N ARG A 320 1.48 12.78 -7.67
CA ARG A 320 0.86 12.69 -9.00
C ARG A 320 -0.47 13.43 -9.07
N TRP A 321 -1.29 13.38 -8.02
CA TRP A 321 -2.55 14.14 -7.97
C TRP A 321 -2.37 15.64 -7.66
N GLY A 322 -1.15 16.07 -7.34
CA GLY A 322 -0.86 17.46 -6.94
C GLY A 322 -1.34 17.82 -5.53
N GLU A 323 -1.62 16.83 -4.68
CA GLU A 323 -2.24 17.00 -3.36
C GLU A 323 -1.25 16.83 -2.19
N ALA A 324 0.02 16.49 -2.48
CA ALA A 324 0.99 16.12 -1.44
C ALA A 324 1.16 17.20 -0.36
N ALA A 325 1.31 18.46 -0.75
CA ALA A 325 1.52 19.54 0.22
C ALA A 325 0.33 19.75 1.14
N GLU A 326 -0.89 19.73 0.61
CA GLU A 326 -2.11 19.91 1.40
C GLU A 326 -2.33 18.74 2.35
N VAL A 327 -2.31 17.52 1.82
CA VAL A 327 -2.61 16.30 2.58
C VAL A 327 -1.55 16.04 3.64
N LEU A 328 -0.25 16.18 3.31
CA LEU A 328 0.83 15.87 4.24
C LEU A 328 0.97 16.94 5.34
N ASN A 329 0.79 18.23 5.04
CA ASN A 329 0.82 19.26 6.09
C ASN A 329 -0.35 19.10 7.07
N LYS A 330 -1.55 18.74 6.57
CA LYS A 330 -2.67 18.40 7.43
C LYS A 330 -2.36 17.17 8.29
N PHE A 331 -1.84 16.11 7.68
CA PHE A 331 -1.41 14.89 8.37
C PHE A 331 -0.39 15.18 9.48
N TYR A 332 0.67 15.97 9.21
CA TYR A 332 1.68 16.29 10.22
C TYR A 332 1.09 17.06 11.41
N ALA A 333 0.18 18.01 11.14
CA ALA A 333 -0.46 18.78 12.19
C ALA A 333 -1.37 17.93 13.08
N GLU A 334 -2.08 16.97 12.50
CA GLU A 334 -2.97 16.06 13.22
C GLU A 334 -2.18 14.98 13.98
N GLU A 335 -1.24 14.32 13.33
CA GLU A 335 -0.50 13.18 13.88
C GLU A 335 0.58 13.59 14.91
N ALA A 336 0.97 14.86 14.97
CA ALA A 336 1.95 15.36 15.95
C ALA A 336 1.53 15.16 17.41
N ALA A 337 0.23 15.01 17.67
CA ALA A 337 -0.29 14.70 19.00
C ALA A 337 0.09 13.28 19.47
N ASP A 338 0.12 12.33 18.55
CA ASP A 338 0.39 10.91 18.79
C ASP A 338 1.86 10.55 18.55
N CYS A 339 2.49 11.21 17.57
CA CYS A 339 3.85 10.93 17.14
C CYS A 339 4.68 12.21 17.09
N THR A 340 5.53 12.44 18.10
CA THR A 340 6.27 13.72 18.24
C THR A 340 7.29 13.98 17.13
N ILE A 341 7.63 12.99 16.31
CA ILE A 341 8.45 13.17 15.11
C ILE A 341 7.85 14.19 14.13
N TYR A 342 6.54 14.35 14.13
CA TYR A 342 5.83 15.26 13.25
C TYR A 342 5.68 16.69 13.78
N THR A 343 6.10 16.98 15.03
CA THR A 343 5.87 18.28 15.71
C THR A 343 6.34 19.49 14.90
N ASN A 344 7.42 19.36 14.14
CA ASN A 344 7.95 20.43 13.28
C ASN A 344 8.05 20.00 11.81
N ALA A 345 7.38 18.91 11.44
CA ALA A 345 7.39 18.45 10.07
C ALA A 345 6.59 19.40 9.16
N SER A 346 7.10 19.63 7.98
CA SER A 346 6.42 20.44 6.97
C SER A 346 6.75 19.94 5.56
N PHE A 347 5.79 20.04 4.68
CA PHE A 347 5.96 19.77 3.26
C PHE A 347 5.87 21.09 2.47
N THR A 348 6.95 21.46 1.84
CA THR A 348 7.02 22.67 1.02
C THR A 348 6.63 22.32 -0.41
N LYS A 349 5.50 22.86 -0.89
CA LYS A 349 5.04 22.72 -2.28
C LYS A 349 6.12 23.19 -3.25
N ASN A 350 6.27 22.51 -4.36
CA ASN A 350 7.28 22.74 -5.39
C ASN A 350 8.73 22.51 -4.94
N LYS A 351 8.92 21.77 -3.85
CA LYS A 351 10.24 21.41 -3.34
C LYS A 351 10.31 19.96 -2.90
N ASN A 352 9.34 19.51 -2.06
CA ASN A 352 9.45 18.22 -1.41
C ASN A 352 8.79 17.08 -2.19
N GLU A 353 8.20 17.36 -3.34
CA GLU A 353 7.66 16.35 -4.26
C GLU A 353 8.77 15.46 -4.82
N TYR A 354 9.97 16.00 -5.00
CA TYR A 354 11.14 15.28 -5.50
C TYR A 354 12.36 15.53 -4.61
N LEU A 355 13.14 14.48 -4.41
CA LEU A 355 14.42 14.60 -3.72
C LEU A 355 15.43 15.36 -4.60
N PRO A 356 16.38 16.12 -4.00
CA PRO A 356 17.44 16.73 -4.74
C PRO A 356 18.35 15.69 -5.38
N ILE A 357 18.83 15.97 -6.59
CA ILE A 357 19.89 15.16 -7.20
C ILE A 357 21.16 15.35 -6.35
N PRO A 358 21.80 14.26 -5.90
CA PRO A 358 22.99 14.36 -5.04
C PRO A 358 24.10 15.23 -5.68
N PHE A 359 24.75 16.05 -4.87
CA PHE A 359 25.81 16.96 -5.33
C PHE A 359 26.91 16.26 -6.13
N ALA A 360 27.33 15.06 -5.71
CA ALA A 360 28.32 14.27 -6.43
C ALA A 360 27.87 13.92 -7.86
N GLN A 361 26.57 13.64 -8.06
CA GLN A 361 26.00 13.34 -9.38
C GLN A 361 25.90 14.61 -10.24
N MET A 362 25.49 15.72 -9.62
CA MET A 362 25.47 17.01 -10.31
C MET A 362 26.89 17.38 -10.82
N SER A 363 27.90 17.24 -9.97
CA SER A 363 29.30 17.55 -10.34
C SER A 363 29.82 16.58 -11.41
N ALA A 364 29.53 15.30 -11.33
CA ALA A 364 29.96 14.29 -12.30
C ALA A 364 29.26 14.44 -13.66
N SER A 365 28.11 15.09 -13.72
CA SER A 365 27.33 15.25 -14.95
C SER A 365 27.98 16.27 -15.94
N ASN A 366 28.97 17.03 -15.49
CA ASN A 366 29.58 18.10 -16.30
C ASN A 366 28.55 19.09 -16.90
N GLY A 367 27.53 19.44 -16.12
CA GLY A 367 26.47 20.37 -16.54
C GLY A 367 25.34 19.76 -17.36
N ASN A 368 25.31 18.40 -17.51
CA ASN A 368 24.22 17.73 -18.22
C ASN A 368 22.96 17.56 -17.34
N TYR A 369 23.07 17.68 -16.02
CA TYR A 369 21.92 17.60 -15.12
C TYR A 369 21.55 19.00 -14.63
N THR A 370 20.24 19.25 -14.59
CA THR A 370 19.65 20.39 -13.89
C THR A 370 19.02 19.91 -12.60
N GLN A 371 19.23 20.65 -11.52
CA GLN A 371 18.65 20.31 -10.22
C GLN A 371 17.12 20.39 -10.26
N ASN A 372 16.48 19.53 -9.47
CA ASN A 372 15.03 19.57 -9.29
C ASN A 372 14.60 20.93 -8.73
N CYS A 373 13.48 21.44 -9.22
CA CYS A 373 12.85 22.67 -8.77
C CYS A 373 12.75 22.74 -7.24
N GLY A 374 12.98 23.91 -6.67
CA GLY A 374 12.93 24.12 -5.22
C GLY A 374 14.13 23.58 -4.43
N ASN A 375 15.09 22.89 -5.06
CA ASN A 375 16.28 22.29 -4.44
C ASN A 375 17.59 22.91 -4.91
N CYS A 376 17.55 24.08 -5.54
CA CYS A 376 18.72 24.84 -5.99
C CYS A 376 19.39 25.60 -4.85
#